data_29bfde80a0a7606145d02bb11c4bbcba
#
_entry.id   29bfde80a0a7606145d02bb11c4bbcba
#
_cell.length_a   1.000
_cell.length_b   1.000
_cell.length_c   1.000
_cell.angle_alpha   90.00
_cell.angle_beta   90.00
_cell.angle_gamma   90.00
#
_symmetry.space_group_name_H-M   'P 1'
#
loop_
_entity.id
_entity.type
_entity.pdbx_description
1 polymer ?
#
loop_
_entity_poly.entity_id
_entity_poly.type
_entity_poly.pdbx_seq_one_letter_code
_entity_poly.pdbx_strand_id
1 'polypeptide(L)'
;MSELHQAAAAGDYDQVTELLRENKCNPNQKDIDWCSKTPLHWAAAKGHTEMVRILIKHGARPCLRTEYGWTPAHFAAESGRLAVLRLLHSLHAPIDKEDCCGDKPVRLAEIYGHQDCVRFLKKAEIECQAYRKLAAREGISVDDTDEEWPKRDKENLEKQQL
;
A
#
# COMPACT_ATOMS: atom_id res chain seq x y z
N MET A 1 -13.31 12.76 3.94
CA MET A 1 -12.01 12.24 4.46
C MET A 1 -11.79 12.67 5.89
N SER A 2 -11.18 11.82 6.69
CA SER A 2 -10.77 12.21 8.05
C SER A 2 -9.61 13.20 8.01
N GLU A 3 -9.35 13.84 9.14
CA GLU A 3 -8.21 14.77 9.25
C GLU A 3 -6.89 14.07 8.94
N LEU A 4 -6.73 12.81 9.38
CA LEU A 4 -5.50 12.06 9.13
C LEU A 4 -5.31 11.78 7.63
N HIS A 5 -6.36 11.39 6.92
CA HIS A 5 -6.30 11.17 5.47
C HIS A 5 -5.89 12.46 4.74
N GLN A 6 -6.51 13.59 5.11
CA GLN A 6 -6.21 14.89 4.51
C GLN A 6 -4.78 15.33 4.77
N ALA A 7 -4.32 15.21 6.01
CA ALA A 7 -2.96 15.59 6.41
C ALA A 7 -1.91 14.73 5.70
N ALA A 8 -2.17 13.42 5.57
CA ALA A 8 -1.26 12.51 4.86
C ALA A 8 -1.18 12.85 3.36
N ALA A 9 -2.33 13.13 2.74
CA ALA A 9 -2.38 13.51 1.32
C ALA A 9 -1.69 14.85 1.07
N ALA A 10 -1.79 15.79 2.01
CA ALA A 10 -1.17 17.12 1.88
C ALA A 10 0.33 17.13 2.23
N GLY A 11 0.84 16.05 2.84
CA GLY A 11 2.22 16.00 3.29
C GLY A 11 2.48 16.85 4.55
N ASP A 12 1.46 17.04 5.35
CA ASP A 12 1.55 17.81 6.59
C ASP A 12 2.08 16.93 7.72
N TYR A 13 3.40 16.88 7.88
CA TYR A 13 4.08 16.01 8.85
C TYR A 13 3.70 16.33 10.29
N ASP A 14 3.62 17.62 10.62
CA ASP A 14 3.32 18.06 11.98
C ASP A 14 1.91 17.65 12.38
N GLN A 15 0.94 17.83 11.50
CA GLN A 15 -0.45 17.45 11.73
C GLN A 15 -0.59 15.93 11.89
N VAL A 16 0.06 15.15 11.02
CA VAL A 16 0.03 13.69 11.10
C VAL A 16 0.65 13.21 12.42
N THR A 17 1.81 13.75 12.78
CA THR A 17 2.50 13.39 14.02
C THR A 17 1.62 13.69 15.23
N GLU A 18 0.98 14.84 15.23
CA GLU A 18 0.07 15.25 16.32
C GLU A 18 -1.15 14.32 16.42
N LEU A 19 -1.78 13.99 15.28
CA LEU A 19 -2.95 13.11 15.24
C LEU A 19 -2.63 11.69 15.65
N LEU A 20 -1.42 11.20 15.36
CA LEU A 20 -0.98 9.86 15.73
C LEU A 20 -0.41 9.78 17.15
N ARG A 21 -0.02 10.92 17.72
CA ARG A 21 0.44 10.97 19.10
C ARG A 21 -0.73 10.60 20.01
N GLU A 22 -0.45 9.83 21.06
CA GLU A 22 -1.46 9.41 22.04
C GLU A 22 -2.58 8.52 21.44
N ASN A 23 -2.34 7.93 20.27
CA ASN A 23 -3.29 7.02 19.60
C ASN A 23 -4.68 7.65 19.35
N LYS A 24 -4.71 8.95 19.04
CA LYS A 24 -5.96 9.66 18.78
C LYS A 24 -6.66 9.20 17.50
N CYS A 25 -5.91 8.73 16.52
CA CYS A 25 -6.42 8.27 15.24
C CYS A 25 -5.87 6.89 14.89
N ASN A 26 -6.67 6.09 14.19
CA ASN A 26 -6.22 4.80 13.68
C ASN A 26 -5.52 5.02 12.32
N PRO A 27 -4.20 4.72 12.21
CA PRO A 27 -3.48 4.92 10.94
C PRO A 27 -3.95 3.97 9.83
N ASN A 28 -4.71 2.92 10.16
CA ASN A 28 -5.20 1.93 9.21
C ASN A 28 -6.68 2.11 8.84
N GLN A 29 -7.28 3.23 9.22
CA GLN A 29 -8.68 3.48 8.94
C GLN A 29 -8.89 3.64 7.44
N LYS A 30 -9.83 2.86 6.90
CA LYS A 30 -10.22 2.95 5.49
C LYS A 30 -11.35 3.97 5.35
N ASP A 31 -11.23 4.82 4.34
CA ASP A 31 -12.24 5.83 4.03
C ASP A 31 -13.21 5.29 2.98
N ILE A 32 -14.39 4.89 3.41
CA ILE A 32 -15.40 4.25 2.57
C ILE A 32 -15.81 5.18 1.42
N ASP A 33 -15.87 6.49 1.66
CA ASP A 33 -16.29 7.47 0.64
C ASP A 33 -15.22 7.68 -0.44
N TRP A 34 -13.98 7.21 -0.20
CA TRP A 34 -12.85 7.35 -1.10
C TRP A 34 -12.23 5.98 -1.42
N CYS A 35 -13.05 5.03 -1.86
CA CYS A 35 -12.63 3.69 -2.31
C CYS A 35 -11.88 2.88 -1.24
N SER A 36 -12.17 3.13 0.03
CA SER A 36 -11.52 2.46 1.18
C SER A 36 -10.02 2.71 1.27
N LYS A 37 -9.56 3.89 0.84
CA LYS A 37 -8.15 4.28 0.96
C LYS A 37 -7.79 4.55 2.42
N THR A 38 -6.58 4.13 2.80
CA THR A 38 -5.97 4.50 4.09
C THR A 38 -5.13 5.76 3.90
N PRO A 39 -4.70 6.43 4.99
CA PRO A 39 -3.75 7.54 4.85
C PRO A 39 -2.48 7.16 4.10
N LEU A 40 -2.00 5.92 4.26
CA LEU A 40 -0.80 5.44 3.59
C LEU A 40 -0.98 5.37 2.07
N HIS A 41 -2.16 4.98 1.59
CA HIS A 41 -2.46 4.99 0.15
C HIS A 41 -2.30 6.41 -0.42
N TRP A 42 -2.84 7.41 0.27
CA TRP A 42 -2.74 8.81 -0.14
C TRP A 42 -1.29 9.31 -0.18
N ALA A 43 -0.52 9.01 0.88
CA ALA A 43 0.89 9.42 0.95
C ALA A 43 1.72 8.79 -0.17
N ALA A 44 1.48 7.50 -0.44
CA ALA A 44 2.17 6.78 -1.52
C ALA A 44 1.85 7.37 -2.89
N ALA A 45 0.57 7.64 -3.17
CA ALA A 45 0.14 8.22 -4.44
C ALA A 45 0.75 9.60 -4.68
N LYS A 46 0.86 10.40 -3.62
CA LYS A 46 1.42 11.77 -3.70
C LYS A 46 2.94 11.80 -3.69
N GLY A 47 3.61 10.69 -3.41
CA GLY A 47 5.07 10.61 -3.38
C GLY A 47 5.69 11.24 -2.13
N HIS A 48 4.92 11.33 -1.05
CA HIS A 48 5.42 11.86 0.23
C HIS A 48 6.17 10.76 0.98
N THR A 49 7.42 10.51 0.60
CA THR A 49 8.22 9.38 1.09
C THR A 49 8.39 9.40 2.61
N GLU A 50 8.70 10.56 3.19
CA GLU A 50 8.84 10.68 4.63
C GLU A 50 7.51 10.47 5.36
N MET A 51 6.40 10.87 4.75
CA MET A 51 5.06 10.61 5.30
C MET A 51 4.78 9.11 5.34
N VAL A 52 5.14 8.38 4.30
CA VAL A 52 5.03 6.91 4.26
C VAL A 52 5.81 6.31 5.42
N ARG A 53 7.04 6.77 5.64
CA ARG A 53 7.90 6.30 6.74
C ARG A 53 7.27 6.56 8.11
N ILE A 54 6.75 7.77 8.31
CA ILE A 54 6.13 8.17 9.58
C ILE A 54 4.86 7.34 9.85
N LEU A 55 4.02 7.16 8.85
CA LEU A 55 2.79 6.37 8.99
C LEU A 55 3.11 4.92 9.36
N ILE A 56 4.06 4.29 8.68
CA ILE A 56 4.46 2.91 8.97
C ILE A 56 5.06 2.80 10.38
N LYS A 57 5.87 3.77 10.78
CA LYS A 57 6.45 3.82 12.13
C LYS A 57 5.36 3.85 13.20
N HIS A 58 4.21 4.47 12.92
CA HIS A 58 3.08 4.56 13.85
C HIS A 58 2.05 3.45 13.65
N GLY A 59 2.40 2.39 12.94
CA GLY A 59 1.58 1.21 12.82
C GLY A 59 0.73 1.09 11.55
N ALA A 60 0.91 1.98 10.58
CA ALA A 60 0.24 1.83 9.29
C ALA A 60 0.72 0.55 8.59
N ARG A 61 -0.21 -0.24 8.09
CA ARG A 61 0.08 -1.52 7.43
C ARG A 61 0.13 -1.33 5.91
N PRO A 62 1.28 -1.54 5.27
CA PRO A 62 1.43 -1.32 3.83
C PRO A 62 0.83 -2.43 2.96
N CYS A 63 0.21 -3.43 3.56
CA CYS A 63 -0.46 -4.52 2.86
C CYS A 63 -1.97 -4.29 2.69
N LEU A 64 -2.53 -3.26 3.28
CA LEU A 64 -3.96 -3.00 3.20
C LEU A 64 -4.37 -2.58 1.79
N ARG A 65 -5.55 -3.04 1.38
CA ARG A 65 -6.04 -2.86 0.02
C ARG A 65 -7.27 -1.95 -0.02
N THR A 66 -7.39 -1.18 -1.09
CA THR A 66 -8.60 -0.42 -1.36
C THR A 66 -9.71 -1.36 -1.81
N GLU A 67 -10.88 -0.79 -2.11
CA GLU A 67 -12.03 -1.52 -2.65
C GLU A 67 -11.67 -2.34 -3.90
N TYR A 68 -10.78 -1.82 -4.75
CA TYR A 68 -10.33 -2.50 -5.98
C TYR A 68 -9.09 -3.38 -5.78
N GLY A 69 -8.67 -3.58 -4.55
CA GLY A 69 -7.53 -4.42 -4.23
C GLY A 69 -6.17 -3.74 -4.36
N TRP A 70 -6.13 -2.42 -4.42
CA TRP A 70 -4.87 -1.68 -4.56
C TRP A 70 -4.18 -1.51 -3.22
N THR A 71 -2.90 -1.91 -3.18
CA THR A 71 -1.98 -1.64 -2.07
C THR A 71 -1.33 -0.27 -2.26
N PRO A 72 -0.64 0.29 -1.26
CA PRO A 72 0.15 1.51 -1.46
C PRO A 72 1.14 1.42 -2.62
N ALA A 73 1.74 0.23 -2.86
CA ALA A 73 2.65 0.03 -3.98
C ALA A 73 1.97 0.22 -5.34
N HIS A 74 0.70 -0.15 -5.47
CA HIS A 74 -0.06 0.10 -6.70
C HIS A 74 -0.14 1.60 -6.99
N PHE A 75 -0.47 2.42 -5.99
CA PHE A 75 -0.57 3.87 -6.15
C PHE A 75 0.78 4.50 -6.49
N ALA A 76 1.84 4.04 -5.84
CA ALA A 76 3.19 4.54 -6.11
C ALA A 76 3.63 4.21 -7.54
N ALA A 77 3.32 3.00 -8.01
CA ALA A 77 3.65 2.57 -9.38
C ALA A 77 2.85 3.34 -10.42
N GLU A 78 1.55 3.53 -10.19
CA GLU A 78 0.70 4.32 -11.09
C GLU A 78 1.23 5.74 -11.28
N SER A 79 1.66 6.36 -10.19
CA SER A 79 2.12 7.75 -10.17
C SER A 79 3.63 7.91 -10.39
N GLY A 80 4.35 6.81 -10.61
CA GLY A 80 5.79 6.86 -10.87
C GLY A 80 6.64 7.25 -9.66
N ARG A 81 6.22 6.92 -8.47
CA ARG A 81 6.89 7.31 -7.22
C ARG A 81 7.97 6.28 -6.83
N LEU A 82 9.08 6.28 -7.56
CA LEU A 82 10.16 5.30 -7.36
C LEU A 82 10.71 5.30 -5.93
N ALA A 83 10.88 6.47 -5.32
CA ALA A 83 11.39 6.57 -3.95
C ALA A 83 10.46 5.87 -2.94
N VAL A 84 9.15 5.99 -3.13
CA VAL A 84 8.16 5.30 -2.29
C VAL A 84 8.26 3.79 -2.47
N LEU A 85 8.38 3.32 -3.72
CA LEU A 85 8.54 1.88 -4.01
C LEU A 85 9.80 1.32 -3.37
N ARG A 86 10.91 2.05 -3.44
CA ARG A 86 12.16 1.64 -2.80
C ARG A 86 12.02 1.55 -1.28
N LEU A 87 11.35 2.53 -0.68
CA LEU A 87 11.11 2.51 0.77
C LEU A 87 10.24 1.32 1.16
N LEU A 88 9.13 1.10 0.47
CA LEU A 88 8.23 -0.02 0.75
C LEU A 88 8.97 -1.35 0.66
N HIS A 89 9.77 -1.54 -0.39
CA HIS A 89 10.57 -2.77 -0.56
C HIS A 89 11.58 -2.94 0.57
N SER A 90 12.26 -1.87 0.97
CA SER A 90 13.26 -1.93 2.05
C SER A 90 12.64 -2.30 3.41
N LEU A 91 11.35 -2.02 3.59
CA LEU A 91 10.60 -2.35 4.80
C LEU A 91 9.88 -3.70 4.69
N HIS A 92 10.14 -4.45 3.64
CA HIS A 92 9.51 -5.75 3.35
C HIS A 92 8.00 -5.66 3.17
N ALA A 93 7.50 -4.50 2.74
CA ALA A 93 6.11 -4.33 2.36
C ALA A 93 5.82 -5.05 1.04
N PRO A 94 4.60 -5.56 0.82
CA PRO A 94 4.27 -6.20 -0.45
C PRO A 94 4.29 -5.21 -1.60
N ILE A 95 4.95 -5.58 -2.69
CA ILE A 95 5.07 -4.76 -3.89
C ILE A 95 4.60 -5.49 -5.15
N ASP A 96 4.11 -6.72 -5.00
CA ASP A 96 3.78 -7.61 -6.10
C ASP A 96 2.39 -8.25 -5.98
N LYS A 97 1.50 -7.66 -5.19
CA LYS A 97 0.13 -8.17 -5.06
C LYS A 97 -0.70 -7.82 -6.29
N GLU A 98 -1.59 -8.74 -6.66
CA GLU A 98 -2.52 -8.52 -7.76
C GLU A 98 -3.78 -7.81 -7.25
N ASP A 99 -4.28 -6.84 -8.02
CA ASP A 99 -5.54 -6.17 -7.71
C ASP A 99 -6.74 -7.03 -8.18
N CYS A 100 -7.95 -6.47 -8.14
CA CYS A 100 -9.17 -7.19 -8.54
C CYS A 100 -9.17 -7.60 -10.03
N CYS A 101 -8.35 -6.95 -10.85
CA CYS A 101 -8.20 -7.27 -12.28
C CYS A 101 -6.99 -8.15 -12.57
N GLY A 102 -6.27 -8.59 -11.54
CA GLY A 102 -5.06 -9.37 -11.67
C GLY A 102 -3.80 -8.56 -11.98
N ASP A 103 -3.84 -7.25 -11.82
CA ASP A 103 -2.72 -6.38 -12.12
C ASP A 103 -1.83 -6.15 -10.89
N LYS A 104 -0.53 -6.38 -11.09
CA LYS A 104 0.50 -6.07 -10.10
C LYS A 104 0.94 -4.61 -10.25
N PRO A 105 1.58 -4.01 -9.23
CA PRO A 105 2.16 -2.66 -9.38
C PRO A 105 3.03 -2.49 -10.61
N VAL A 106 3.84 -3.48 -10.99
CA VAL A 106 4.70 -3.41 -12.18
C VAL A 106 3.87 -3.20 -13.45
N ARG A 107 2.69 -3.82 -13.53
CA ARG A 107 1.81 -3.65 -14.68
C ARG A 107 1.30 -2.22 -14.80
N LEU A 108 0.94 -1.60 -13.68
CA LEU A 108 0.50 -0.19 -13.66
C LEU A 108 1.64 0.74 -14.09
N ALA A 109 2.86 0.48 -13.64
CA ALA A 109 4.02 1.25 -14.06
C ALA A 109 4.25 1.13 -15.57
N GLU A 110 4.05 -0.06 -16.16
CA GLU A 110 4.15 -0.29 -17.60
C GLU A 110 3.08 0.52 -18.35
N ILE A 111 1.82 0.44 -17.89
CA ILE A 111 0.69 1.13 -18.54
C ILE A 111 0.91 2.63 -18.58
N TYR A 112 1.40 3.21 -17.49
CA TYR A 112 1.60 4.66 -17.37
C TYR A 112 2.99 5.12 -17.80
N GLY A 113 3.83 4.21 -18.33
CA GLY A 113 5.13 4.58 -18.93
C GLY A 113 6.23 4.94 -17.94
N HIS A 114 6.16 4.49 -16.70
CA HIS A 114 7.17 4.75 -15.67
C HIS A 114 8.26 3.69 -15.71
N GLN A 115 9.18 3.80 -16.67
CA GLN A 115 10.19 2.78 -16.97
C GLN A 115 11.16 2.51 -15.83
N ASP A 116 11.53 3.53 -15.07
CA ASP A 116 12.38 3.39 -13.87
C ASP A 116 11.71 2.53 -12.81
N CYS A 117 10.41 2.73 -12.61
CA CYS A 117 9.62 1.91 -11.70
C CYS A 117 9.49 0.47 -12.20
N VAL A 118 9.30 0.28 -13.51
CA VAL A 118 9.23 -1.06 -14.12
C VAL A 118 10.52 -1.83 -13.86
N ARG A 119 11.67 -1.24 -14.16
CA ARG A 119 12.96 -1.88 -13.95
C ARG A 119 13.19 -2.24 -12.49
N PHE A 120 12.88 -1.32 -11.59
CA PHE A 120 13.01 -1.55 -10.15
C PHE A 120 12.11 -2.69 -9.69
N LEU A 121 10.83 -2.67 -10.07
CA LEU A 121 9.85 -3.65 -9.61
C LEU A 121 10.13 -5.05 -10.11
N LYS A 122 10.60 -5.21 -11.34
CA LYS A 122 10.96 -6.54 -11.88
C LYS A 122 12.04 -7.21 -11.04
N LYS A 123 13.05 -6.45 -10.62
CA LYS A 123 14.11 -6.94 -9.75
C LYS A 123 13.59 -7.15 -8.32
N ALA A 124 12.85 -6.17 -7.81
CA ALA A 124 12.34 -6.20 -6.44
C ALA A 124 11.35 -7.35 -6.19
N GLU A 125 10.55 -7.73 -7.19
CA GLU A 125 9.64 -8.88 -7.07
C GLU A 125 10.39 -10.17 -6.79
N ILE A 126 11.52 -10.39 -7.46
CA ILE A 126 12.35 -11.58 -7.25
C ILE A 126 12.88 -11.60 -5.81
N GLU A 127 13.40 -10.46 -5.34
CA GLU A 127 13.91 -10.31 -3.98
C GLU A 127 12.81 -10.51 -2.93
N CYS A 128 11.62 -9.98 -3.19
CA CYS A 128 10.46 -10.09 -2.33
C CYS A 128 10.01 -11.55 -2.16
N GLN A 129 9.96 -12.30 -3.25
CA GLN A 129 9.62 -13.72 -3.22
C GLN A 129 10.67 -14.54 -2.47
N ALA A 130 11.95 -14.24 -2.68
CA ALA A 130 13.04 -14.89 -1.96
C ALA A 130 12.95 -14.62 -0.45
N TYR A 131 12.64 -13.38 -0.07
CA TYR A 131 12.46 -13.02 1.34
C TYR A 131 11.29 -13.77 1.98
N ARG A 132 10.16 -13.89 1.29
CA ARG A 132 8.99 -14.63 1.80
C ARG A 132 9.32 -16.09 2.05
N LYS A 133 10.07 -16.73 1.15
CA LYS A 133 10.51 -18.12 1.30
C LYS A 133 11.43 -18.28 2.50
N LEU A 134 12.38 -17.36 2.67
CA LEU A 134 13.30 -17.35 3.81
C LEU A 134 12.54 -17.15 5.12
N ALA A 135 11.62 -16.18 5.16
CA ALA A 135 10.82 -15.90 6.33
C ALA A 135 9.96 -17.11 6.74
N ALA A 136 9.33 -17.78 5.78
CA ALA A 136 8.54 -19.00 6.02
C ALA A 136 9.41 -20.12 6.59
N ARG A 137 10.62 -20.28 6.07
CA ARG A 137 11.58 -21.31 6.52
C ARG A 137 12.06 -21.05 7.95
N GLU A 138 12.25 -19.79 8.32
CA GLU A 138 12.74 -19.40 9.65
C GLU A 138 11.62 -19.09 10.64
N GLY A 139 10.35 -19.23 10.24
CA GLY A 139 9.21 -18.98 11.11
C GLY A 139 8.98 -17.50 11.41
N ILE A 140 9.48 -16.61 10.55
CA ILE A 140 9.26 -15.17 10.68
C ILE A 140 7.90 -14.81 10.10
N SER A 141 7.07 -14.11 10.90
CA SER A 141 5.77 -13.64 10.43
C SER A 141 5.94 -12.41 9.54
N VAL A 142 5.33 -12.43 8.35
CA VAL A 142 5.33 -11.31 7.42
C VAL A 142 3.90 -10.77 7.32
N ASP A 143 3.72 -9.49 7.64
CA ASP A 143 2.42 -8.83 7.52
C ASP A 143 2.24 -8.37 6.05
N ASP A 144 1.73 -9.27 5.21
CA ASP A 144 1.61 -9.02 3.78
C ASP A 144 0.19 -9.26 3.23
N THR A 145 -0.81 -9.43 4.09
CA THR A 145 -2.17 -9.77 3.67
C THR A 145 -3.20 -8.91 4.38
N ASP A 146 -4.14 -8.36 3.61
CA ASP A 146 -5.34 -7.71 4.13
C ASP A 146 -6.44 -8.77 4.21
N GLU A 147 -6.73 -9.27 5.40
CA GLU A 147 -7.67 -10.36 5.62
C GLU A 147 -9.11 -9.99 5.29
N GLU A 148 -9.46 -8.72 5.34
CA GLU A 148 -10.81 -8.25 5.04
C GLU A 148 -11.11 -8.24 3.54
N TRP A 149 -10.10 -7.99 2.71
CA TRP A 149 -10.30 -7.81 1.27
C TRP A 149 -10.80 -9.07 0.54
N PRO A 150 -10.27 -10.28 0.83
CA PRO A 150 -10.78 -11.49 0.17
C PRO A 150 -12.26 -11.77 0.41
N LYS A 151 -12.78 -11.39 1.59
CA LYS A 151 -14.21 -11.56 1.91
C LYS A 151 -15.06 -10.64 1.05
N ARG A 152 -14.65 -9.39 0.87
CA ARG A 152 -15.35 -8.40 0.02
C ARG A 152 -15.35 -8.82 -1.44
N ASP A 153 -14.23 -9.36 -1.92
CA ASP A 153 -14.09 -9.82 -3.30
C ASP A 153 -15.06 -10.98 -3.57
N LYS A 154 -15.16 -11.95 -2.66
CA LYS A 154 -16.10 -13.05 -2.76
C LYS A 154 -17.55 -12.56 -2.75
N GLU A 155 -17.88 -11.63 -1.87
CA GLU A 155 -19.22 -11.05 -1.80
C GLU A 155 -19.57 -10.32 -3.09
N ASN A 156 -18.65 -9.57 -3.66
CA ASN A 156 -18.83 -8.86 -4.93
C ASN A 156 -19.00 -9.83 -6.10
N LEU A 157 -18.22 -10.90 -6.15
CA LEU A 157 -18.35 -11.95 -7.16
C LEU A 157 -19.70 -12.64 -7.07
N GLU A 158 -20.16 -12.97 -5.86
CA GLU A 158 -21.47 -13.58 -5.64
C GLU A 158 -22.59 -12.64 -6.08
N LYS A 159 -22.50 -11.34 -5.81
CA LYS A 159 -23.46 -10.35 -6.26
C LYS A 159 -23.48 -10.20 -7.79
N GLN A 160 -22.36 -10.35 -8.45
CA GLN A 160 -22.28 -10.28 -9.91
C GLN A 160 -22.85 -11.54 -10.60
N GLN A 161 -22.91 -12.66 -9.89
CA GLN A 161 -23.47 -13.91 -10.42
C GLN A 161 -24.99 -13.98 -10.26
N LEU A 162 -25.59 -13.09 -9.51
CA LEU A 162 -27.02 -12.97 -9.33
C LEU A 162 -27.63 -12.01 -10.36
#